data_8e7fbf20b013d2c652c861a0a2ec54bf
#
_entry.id   8e7fbf20b013d2c652c861a0a2ec54bf
#
_cell.length_a   1.000
_cell.length_b   1.000
_cell.length_c   1.000
_cell.angle_alpha   90.00
_cell.angle_beta   90.00
_cell.angle_gamma   90.00
#
_symmetry.space_group_name_H-M   'P 1'
#
loop_
_entity.id
_entity.type
_entity.pdbx_description
1 polymer ?
#
loop_
_entity_poly.entity_id
_entity_poly.type
_entity_poly.pdbx_seq_one_letter_code
_entity_poly.pdbx_strand_id
1 'polypeptide(L)'
;MALAWRDTSPPIASHRLPVLADAHGLAAALEAVAASRDAALCVVMPRALRAQVDAFLAGHAVEAGGLLLGRRYALGDAGATPLVSVERFVPGRVFEGTGVSLALGTALWDDARPLLDAGLVVVGWVHSHPDLGAFFSGTDRRTQRAFFAQPWQFGLCIDPVRGEEAWFHGADSRGEGLRTVAC
;
A
#
# COMPACT_ATOMS: atom_id res chain seq x y z
N MET A 1 36.81 -6.16 -9.19
CA MET A 1 36.24 -4.83 -8.96
C MET A 1 34.74 -5.02 -8.71
N ALA A 2 34.25 -4.87 -7.47
CA ALA A 2 32.85 -5.07 -7.14
C ALA A 2 32.07 -3.80 -7.54
N LEU A 3 31.05 -3.95 -8.38
CA LEU A 3 30.10 -2.87 -8.68
C LEU A 3 29.27 -2.60 -7.43
N ALA A 4 29.53 -1.49 -6.77
CA ALA A 4 28.66 -1.00 -5.69
C ALA A 4 27.54 -0.17 -6.30
N TRP A 5 26.31 -0.69 -6.27
CA TRP A 5 25.14 0.09 -6.60
C TRP A 5 24.94 1.16 -5.52
N ARG A 6 24.99 2.41 -5.91
CA ARG A 6 24.53 3.51 -5.06
C ARG A 6 23.08 3.77 -5.43
N ASP A 7 22.22 3.73 -4.43
CA ASP A 7 20.86 4.22 -4.61
C ASP A 7 20.94 5.74 -4.85
N THR A 8 20.73 6.14 -6.11
CA THR A 8 20.70 7.52 -6.54
C THR A 8 19.28 8.06 -6.65
N SER A 9 18.30 7.29 -6.20
CA SER A 9 16.91 7.75 -6.18
C SER A 9 16.80 9.02 -5.33
N PRO A 10 16.13 10.07 -5.83
CA PRO A 10 15.93 11.27 -5.02
C PRO A 10 15.15 10.90 -3.76
N PRO A 11 15.41 11.56 -2.61
CA PRO A 11 14.69 11.29 -1.40
C PRO A 11 13.20 11.50 -1.64
N ILE A 12 12.39 10.50 -1.28
CA ILE A 12 10.93 10.58 -1.41
C ILE A 12 10.42 11.69 -0.49
N ALA A 13 9.76 12.68 -1.09
CA ALA A 13 9.25 13.83 -0.37
C ALA A 13 8.21 13.40 0.68
N SER A 14 8.29 14.03 1.86
CA SER A 14 7.23 13.93 2.88
C SER A 14 6.44 15.23 2.87
N HIS A 15 5.13 15.11 2.83
CA HIS A 15 4.20 16.24 2.88
C HIS A 15 3.91 16.65 4.33
N ARG A 16 3.45 17.88 4.54
CA ARG A 16 2.99 18.36 5.85
C ARG A 16 1.52 18.01 6.07
N LEU A 17 1.10 17.96 7.34
CA LEU A 17 -0.29 17.66 7.71
C LEU A 17 -1.37 18.55 7.05
N PRO A 18 -1.18 19.86 6.80
CA PRO A 18 -2.16 20.63 6.05
C PRO A 18 -2.52 20.03 4.70
N VAL A 19 -1.55 19.45 3.98
CA VAL A 19 -1.79 18.77 2.70
C VAL A 19 -2.70 17.54 2.88
N LEU A 20 -2.56 16.81 3.98
CA LEU A 20 -3.45 15.69 4.33
C LEU A 20 -4.86 16.19 4.61
N ALA A 21 -4.99 17.28 5.37
CA ALA A 21 -6.30 17.88 5.68
C ALA A 21 -7.00 18.43 4.44
N ASP A 22 -6.25 19.03 3.52
CA ASP A 22 -6.78 19.52 2.24
C ASP A 22 -7.26 18.37 1.35
N ALA A 23 -6.56 17.24 1.37
CA ALA A 23 -6.87 16.08 0.52
C ALA A 23 -8.01 15.20 1.08
N HIS A 24 -8.09 15.05 2.42
CA HIS A 24 -8.96 14.06 3.07
C HIS A 24 -9.87 14.65 4.16
N GLY A 25 -9.78 15.95 4.39
CA GLY A 25 -10.53 16.64 5.43
C GLY A 25 -9.82 16.70 6.79
N LEU A 26 -10.14 17.74 7.56
CA LEU A 26 -9.51 17.97 8.87
C LEU A 26 -9.77 16.85 9.87
N ALA A 27 -10.97 16.27 9.87
CA ALA A 27 -11.33 15.19 10.78
C ALA A 27 -10.43 13.95 10.56
N ALA A 28 -10.26 13.53 9.31
CA ALA A 28 -9.38 12.42 8.95
C ALA A 28 -7.92 12.71 9.30
N ALA A 29 -7.45 13.94 9.09
CA ALA A 29 -6.09 14.32 9.45
C ALA A 29 -5.85 14.26 10.97
N LEU A 30 -6.80 14.74 11.77
CA LEU A 30 -6.71 14.66 13.24
C LEU A 30 -6.77 13.22 13.75
N GLU A 31 -7.65 12.40 13.18
CA GLU A 31 -7.74 10.97 13.51
C GLU A 31 -6.44 10.24 13.15
N ALA A 32 -5.86 10.52 11.98
CA ALA A 32 -4.59 9.93 11.55
C ALA A 32 -3.43 10.32 12.49
N VAL A 33 -3.38 11.57 12.95
CA VAL A 33 -2.39 12.01 13.94
C VAL A 33 -2.57 11.26 15.26
N ALA A 34 -3.81 11.10 15.71
CA ALA A 34 -4.10 10.37 16.95
C ALA A 34 -3.72 8.89 16.82
N ALA A 35 -4.11 8.24 15.72
CA ALA A 35 -3.83 6.83 15.44
C ALA A 35 -2.33 6.54 15.28
N SER A 36 -1.55 7.51 14.79
CA SER A 36 -0.11 7.34 14.58
C SER A 36 0.72 7.33 15.86
N ARG A 37 0.18 7.76 17.01
CA ARG A 37 0.95 7.85 18.26
C ARG A 37 1.44 6.50 18.76
N ASP A 38 0.63 5.46 18.56
CA ASP A 38 0.89 4.11 19.06
C ASP A 38 1.00 3.10 17.91
N ALA A 39 1.32 3.57 16.69
CA ALA A 39 1.43 2.76 15.50
C ALA A 39 2.86 2.72 14.98
N ALA A 40 3.24 1.63 14.31
CA ALA A 40 4.44 1.57 13.49
C ALA A 40 4.21 2.15 12.09
N LEU A 41 2.96 2.13 11.63
CA LEU A 41 2.49 2.74 10.37
C LEU A 41 1.02 3.13 10.49
N CYS A 42 0.67 4.35 10.07
CA CYS A 42 -0.71 4.78 9.92
C CYS A 42 -1.06 4.97 8.43
N VAL A 43 -2.17 4.39 8.00
CA VAL A 43 -2.65 4.44 6.60
C VAL A 43 -4.01 5.12 6.56
N VAL A 44 -4.12 6.22 5.82
CA VAL A 44 -5.40 6.88 5.51
C VAL A 44 -5.92 6.30 4.20
N MET A 45 -7.09 5.67 4.25
CA MET A 45 -7.72 5.00 3.11
C MET A 45 -9.12 5.59 2.87
N PRO A 46 -9.34 6.35 1.80
CA PRO A 46 -10.67 6.85 1.45
C PRO A 46 -11.65 5.69 1.22
N ARG A 47 -12.86 5.77 1.81
CA ARG A 47 -13.90 4.73 1.67
C ARG A 47 -14.26 4.46 0.22
N ALA A 48 -14.34 5.52 -0.60
CA ALA A 48 -14.64 5.38 -2.03
C ALA A 48 -13.54 4.61 -2.77
N LEU A 49 -12.26 4.85 -2.44
CA LEU A 49 -11.15 4.10 -3.02
C LEU A 49 -11.13 2.66 -2.52
N ARG A 50 -11.39 2.44 -1.24
CA ARG A 50 -11.53 1.08 -0.69
C ARG A 50 -12.63 0.30 -1.41
N ALA A 51 -13.78 0.91 -1.66
CA ALA A 51 -14.86 0.27 -2.41
C ALA A 51 -14.46 -0.07 -3.85
N GLN A 52 -13.64 0.75 -4.51
CA GLN A 52 -13.09 0.42 -5.84
C GLN A 52 -12.18 -0.80 -5.79
N VAL A 53 -11.31 -0.90 -4.79
CA VAL A 53 -10.44 -2.07 -4.58
C VAL A 53 -11.28 -3.32 -4.35
N ASP A 54 -12.24 -3.26 -3.42
CA ASP A 54 -13.10 -4.40 -3.08
C ASP A 54 -13.91 -4.88 -4.29
N ALA A 55 -14.51 -3.96 -5.06
CA ALA A 55 -15.26 -4.28 -6.27
C ALA A 55 -14.38 -4.93 -7.34
N PHE A 56 -13.15 -4.45 -7.52
CA PHE A 56 -12.20 -5.05 -8.45
C PHE A 56 -11.85 -6.48 -8.01
N LEU A 57 -11.48 -6.70 -6.77
CA LEU A 57 -11.07 -8.01 -6.27
C LEU A 57 -12.22 -9.01 -6.29
N ALA A 58 -13.43 -8.61 -5.91
CA ALA A 58 -14.63 -9.45 -5.93
C ALA A 58 -15.08 -9.84 -7.36
N GLY A 59 -14.67 -9.08 -8.37
CA GLY A 59 -14.93 -9.37 -9.78
C GLY A 59 -14.10 -10.53 -10.35
N HIS A 60 -13.17 -11.10 -9.57
CA HIS A 60 -12.25 -12.12 -10.04
C HIS A 60 -12.34 -13.40 -9.18
N ALA A 61 -12.49 -14.55 -9.86
CA ALA A 61 -12.50 -15.86 -9.21
C ALA A 61 -11.10 -16.40 -8.89
N VAL A 62 -10.06 -15.74 -9.39
CA VAL A 62 -8.64 -16.02 -9.16
C VAL A 62 -7.99 -14.85 -8.44
N GLU A 63 -6.79 -15.07 -7.92
CA GLU A 63 -6.02 -14.00 -7.29
C GLU A 63 -5.86 -12.80 -8.23
N ALA A 64 -6.23 -11.64 -7.74
CA ALA A 64 -6.13 -10.36 -8.41
C ALA A 64 -5.55 -9.33 -7.45
N GLY A 65 -5.03 -8.22 -7.98
CA GLY A 65 -4.47 -7.19 -7.13
C GLY A 65 -3.94 -6.00 -7.91
N GLY A 66 -3.19 -5.15 -7.26
CA GLY A 66 -2.62 -3.97 -7.89
C GLY A 66 -1.80 -3.10 -6.95
N LEU A 67 -1.36 -1.96 -7.45
CA LEU A 67 -0.58 -0.98 -6.70
C LEU A 67 -1.50 0.05 -6.03
N LEU A 68 -1.11 0.45 -4.84
CA LEU A 68 -1.71 1.54 -4.08
C LEU A 68 -0.73 2.72 -4.08
N LEU A 69 -1.14 3.82 -4.69
CA LEU A 69 -0.33 5.03 -4.80
C LEU A 69 -0.90 6.13 -3.93
N GLY A 70 -0.01 6.97 -3.40
CA GLY A 70 -0.42 8.06 -2.53
C GLY A 70 0.75 8.91 -2.08
N ARG A 71 0.63 9.48 -0.87
CA ARG A 71 1.65 10.38 -0.31
C ARG A 71 2.10 9.95 1.07
N ARG A 72 3.32 10.35 1.41
CA ARG A 72 3.88 10.27 2.76
C ARG A 72 3.72 11.60 3.47
N TYR A 73 3.53 11.54 4.78
CA TYR A 73 3.43 12.74 5.62
C TYR A 73 4.42 12.69 6.77
N ALA A 74 5.00 13.84 7.09
CA ALA A 74 5.85 14.01 8.25
C ALA A 74 5.02 14.48 9.44
N LEU A 75 5.08 13.74 10.54
CA LEU A 75 4.45 14.06 11.82
C LEU A 75 5.51 14.60 12.81
N GLY A 76 6.07 15.78 12.52
CA GLY A 76 7.09 16.38 13.41
C GLY A 76 8.51 15.92 13.09
N ASP A 77 9.37 15.81 14.13
CA ASP A 77 10.79 15.57 14.00
C ASP A 77 11.15 14.16 13.53
N ALA A 78 12.40 13.97 13.08
CA ALA A 78 12.95 12.71 12.59
C ALA A 78 12.74 11.58 13.64
N GLY A 79 11.96 10.58 13.29
CA GLY A 79 11.63 9.45 14.16
C GLY A 79 10.13 9.27 14.43
N ALA A 80 9.28 10.18 13.96
CA ALA A 80 7.83 10.01 14.05
C ALA A 80 7.34 8.83 13.20
N THR A 81 6.26 8.20 13.65
CA THR A 81 5.58 7.11 12.94
C THR A 81 5.29 7.49 11.50
N PRO A 82 5.62 6.65 10.53
CA PRO A 82 5.24 6.86 9.15
C PRO A 82 3.72 6.98 9.01
N LEU A 83 3.28 8.04 8.32
CA LEU A 83 1.89 8.25 7.94
C LEU A 83 1.83 8.33 6.42
N VAL A 84 0.93 7.56 5.82
CA VAL A 84 0.67 7.57 4.39
C VAL A 84 -0.82 7.72 4.10
N SER A 85 -1.16 8.36 2.99
CA SER A 85 -2.51 8.29 2.43
C SER A 85 -2.49 7.48 1.14
N VAL A 86 -3.59 6.79 0.87
CA VAL A 86 -3.84 6.15 -0.43
C VAL A 86 -4.74 7.07 -1.25
N GLU A 87 -4.34 7.39 -2.47
CA GLU A 87 -5.06 8.31 -3.34
C GLU A 87 -5.50 7.68 -4.65
N ARG A 88 -4.80 6.63 -5.09
CA ARG A 88 -5.09 5.92 -6.34
C ARG A 88 -4.85 4.43 -6.18
N PHE A 89 -5.70 3.67 -6.85
CA PHE A 89 -5.53 2.25 -7.08
C PHE A 89 -5.24 2.03 -8.57
N VAL A 90 -4.17 1.31 -8.87
CA VAL A 90 -3.82 0.88 -10.22
C VAL A 90 -3.99 -0.63 -10.24
N PRO A 91 -5.06 -1.14 -10.89
CA PRO A 91 -5.32 -2.56 -10.96
C PRO A 91 -4.28 -3.28 -11.82
N GLY A 92 -3.81 -4.42 -11.35
CA GLY A 92 -2.98 -5.32 -12.12
C GLY A 92 -3.80 -6.09 -13.14
N ARG A 93 -3.17 -6.51 -14.22
CA ARG A 93 -3.80 -7.45 -15.16
C ARG A 93 -3.86 -8.81 -14.49
N VAL A 94 -5.04 -9.41 -14.50
CA VAL A 94 -5.23 -10.78 -14.02
C VAL A 94 -4.66 -11.73 -15.05
N PHE A 95 -3.73 -12.58 -14.64
CA PHE A 95 -3.23 -13.65 -15.51
C PHE A 95 -4.02 -14.94 -15.20
N GLU A 96 -4.72 -15.43 -16.21
CA GLU A 96 -5.26 -16.80 -16.21
C GLU A 96 -4.08 -17.77 -16.28
N GLY A 97 -3.54 -18.15 -15.15
CA GLY A 97 -2.43 -19.11 -15.09
C GLY A 97 -2.32 -19.67 -13.68
N THR A 98 -2.23 -20.98 -13.60
CA THR A 98 -2.04 -21.78 -12.39
C THR A 98 -0.90 -21.24 -11.53
N GLY A 99 -1.22 -20.66 -10.39
CA GLY A 99 -0.25 -20.35 -9.33
C GLY A 99 -0.13 -18.89 -9.00
N VAL A 100 -0.62 -18.60 -7.86
CA VAL A 100 -0.21 -17.66 -6.83
C VAL A 100 1.01 -16.83 -7.20
N SER A 101 0.84 -15.85 -8.06
CA SER A 101 1.81 -14.77 -8.18
C SER A 101 1.11 -13.62 -8.89
N LEU A 102 0.80 -12.59 -8.13
CA LEU A 102 0.58 -11.28 -8.73
C LEU A 102 1.90 -10.93 -9.42
N ALA A 103 1.99 -11.23 -10.71
CA ALA A 103 3.12 -10.78 -11.50
C ALA A 103 3.02 -9.26 -11.54
N LEU A 104 3.83 -8.57 -10.73
CA LEU A 104 4.08 -7.13 -10.82
C LEU A 104 4.83 -6.88 -12.14
N GLY A 105 4.15 -7.24 -13.25
CA GLY A 105 4.69 -7.13 -14.60
C GLY A 105 4.94 -5.67 -14.97
N THR A 106 5.81 -5.47 -15.94
CA THR A 106 6.17 -4.13 -16.45
C THR A 106 4.95 -3.29 -16.80
N ALA A 107 3.88 -3.89 -17.34
CA ALA A 107 2.63 -3.20 -17.69
C ALA A 107 1.98 -2.48 -16.49
N LEU A 108 1.99 -3.08 -15.29
CA LEU A 108 1.43 -2.46 -14.10
C LEU A 108 2.22 -1.19 -13.70
N TRP A 109 3.54 -1.24 -13.83
CA TRP A 109 4.40 -0.09 -13.57
C TRP A 109 4.27 0.99 -14.64
N ASP A 110 4.05 0.60 -15.90
CA ASP A 110 3.80 1.55 -16.99
C ASP A 110 2.46 2.26 -16.79
N ASP A 111 1.42 1.55 -16.33
CA ASP A 111 0.12 2.12 -15.99
C ASP A 111 0.21 3.08 -14.78
N ALA A 112 1.12 2.81 -13.82
CA ALA A 112 1.35 3.67 -12.66
C ALA A 112 2.23 4.90 -12.99
N ARG A 113 3.03 4.86 -14.05
CA ARG A 113 4.03 5.90 -14.38
C ARG A 113 3.47 7.32 -14.41
N PRO A 114 2.33 7.64 -15.07
CA PRO A 114 1.80 9.01 -15.09
C PRO A 114 1.49 9.54 -13.69
N LEU A 115 1.09 8.67 -12.76
CA LEU A 115 0.79 9.04 -11.38
C LEU A 115 2.08 9.28 -10.57
N LEU A 116 3.12 8.48 -10.83
CA LEU A 116 4.45 8.67 -10.24
C LEU A 116 5.08 9.98 -10.74
N ASP A 117 4.95 10.28 -12.02
CA ASP A 117 5.42 11.54 -12.62
C ASP A 117 4.64 12.75 -12.07
N ALA A 118 3.38 12.57 -11.65
CA ALA A 118 2.58 13.57 -10.95
C ALA A 118 2.92 13.71 -9.45
N GLY A 119 3.93 13.01 -8.96
CA GLY A 119 4.47 13.13 -7.59
C GLY A 119 3.82 12.22 -6.56
N LEU A 120 2.99 11.26 -6.97
CA LEU A 120 2.58 10.18 -6.08
C LEU A 120 3.71 9.16 -5.91
N VAL A 121 3.66 8.37 -4.86
CA VAL A 121 4.58 7.26 -4.63
C VAL A 121 3.79 5.97 -4.41
N VAL A 122 4.40 4.82 -4.67
CA VAL A 122 3.79 3.55 -4.32
C VAL A 122 3.88 3.36 -2.82
N VAL A 123 2.74 3.53 -2.13
CA VAL A 123 2.62 3.38 -0.67
C VAL A 123 2.34 1.94 -0.26
N GLY A 124 1.85 1.12 -1.18
CA GLY A 124 1.58 -0.28 -0.93
C GLY A 124 1.05 -1.03 -2.14
N TRP A 125 0.63 -2.24 -1.89
CA TRP A 125 -0.02 -3.12 -2.86
C TRP A 125 -1.16 -3.89 -2.20
N VAL A 126 -2.08 -4.38 -3.00
CA VAL A 126 -3.20 -5.20 -2.54
C VAL A 126 -3.34 -6.41 -3.45
N HIS A 127 -3.74 -7.54 -2.88
CA HIS A 127 -4.13 -8.73 -3.63
C HIS A 127 -5.22 -9.51 -2.89
N SER A 128 -5.89 -10.40 -3.62
CA SER A 128 -6.92 -11.26 -3.07
C SER A 128 -6.47 -12.72 -2.97
N HIS A 129 -7.02 -13.41 -1.97
CA HIS A 129 -6.98 -14.85 -1.80
C HIS A 129 -8.41 -15.40 -1.77
N PRO A 130 -9.11 -15.57 -2.93
CA PRO A 130 -10.50 -15.98 -2.93
C PRO A 130 -10.71 -17.34 -2.25
N ASP A 131 -11.49 -17.36 -1.15
CA ASP A 131 -11.82 -18.55 -0.33
C ASP A 131 -10.63 -19.27 0.32
N LEU A 132 -9.47 -18.58 0.47
CA LEU A 132 -8.28 -19.15 1.10
C LEU A 132 -7.96 -18.51 2.45
N GLY A 133 -8.62 -17.40 2.81
CA GLY A 133 -8.33 -16.57 3.98
C GLY A 133 -7.31 -15.47 3.70
N ALA A 134 -7.27 -14.47 4.58
CA ALA A 134 -6.40 -13.32 4.44
C ALA A 134 -5.07 -13.52 5.18
N PHE A 135 -4.01 -13.84 4.47
CA PHE A 135 -2.65 -14.02 5.00
C PHE A 135 -1.60 -13.71 3.93
N PHE A 136 -0.35 -13.52 4.32
CA PHE A 136 0.77 -13.46 3.37
C PHE A 136 1.42 -14.84 3.23
N SER A 137 1.37 -15.40 2.02
CA SER A 137 2.12 -16.60 1.64
C SER A 137 3.63 -16.33 1.64
N GLY A 138 4.42 -17.36 1.48
CA GLY A 138 5.87 -17.21 1.30
C GLY A 138 6.23 -16.38 0.06
N THR A 139 5.41 -16.42 -0.99
CA THR A 139 5.58 -15.61 -2.20
C THR A 139 5.29 -14.14 -1.92
N ASP A 140 4.19 -13.83 -1.21
CA ASP A 140 3.82 -12.46 -0.86
C ASP A 140 4.88 -11.79 0.01
N ARG A 141 5.43 -12.51 0.97
CA ARG A 141 6.54 -12.02 1.80
C ARG A 141 7.80 -11.73 0.99
N ARG A 142 8.11 -12.55 -0.03
CA ARG A 142 9.22 -12.26 -0.95
C ARG A 142 8.94 -11.03 -1.80
N THR A 143 7.72 -10.90 -2.32
CA THR A 143 7.26 -9.72 -3.07
C THR A 143 7.33 -8.46 -2.22
N GLN A 144 6.80 -8.51 -1.00
CA GLN A 144 6.87 -7.38 -0.06
C GLN A 144 8.32 -6.95 0.19
N ARG A 145 9.20 -7.90 0.48
CA ARG A 145 10.62 -7.61 0.72
C ARG A 145 11.34 -7.08 -0.50
N ALA A 146 11.01 -7.56 -1.70
CA ALA A 146 11.68 -7.16 -2.92
C ALA A 146 11.25 -5.78 -3.44
N PHE A 147 9.96 -5.44 -3.31
CA PHE A 147 9.38 -4.27 -3.96
C PHE A 147 8.80 -3.23 -3.00
N PHE A 148 8.43 -3.62 -1.77
CA PHE A 148 7.74 -2.78 -0.80
C PHE A 148 8.42 -2.81 0.58
N ALA A 149 9.75 -2.75 0.58
CA ALA A 149 10.59 -2.94 1.77
C ALA A 149 10.65 -1.73 2.70
N GLN A 150 10.18 -0.56 2.28
CA GLN A 150 10.26 0.64 3.10
C GLN A 150 9.35 0.53 4.33
N PRO A 151 9.74 1.11 5.49
CA PRO A 151 8.94 1.04 6.71
C PRO A 151 7.51 1.59 6.56
N TRP A 152 7.31 2.50 5.60
CA TRP A 152 6.03 3.14 5.30
C TRP A 152 5.26 2.47 4.16
N GLN A 153 5.79 1.40 3.58
CA GLN A 153 5.08 0.61 2.56
C GLN A 153 4.37 -0.57 3.19
N PHE A 154 3.17 -0.84 2.68
CA PHE A 154 2.33 -1.91 3.20
C PHE A 154 1.81 -2.83 2.10
N GLY A 155 1.36 -4.00 2.50
CA GLY A 155 0.59 -4.92 1.69
C GLY A 155 -0.73 -5.25 2.36
N LEU A 156 -1.79 -5.34 1.58
CA LEU A 156 -3.13 -5.70 2.00
C LEU A 156 -3.54 -6.98 1.28
N CYS A 157 -3.85 -8.03 2.05
CA CYS A 157 -4.46 -9.25 1.54
C CYS A 157 -5.94 -9.26 1.91
N ILE A 158 -6.81 -9.52 0.93
CA ILE A 158 -8.26 -9.58 1.12
C ILE A 158 -8.77 -10.94 0.62
N ASP A 159 -9.58 -11.60 1.42
CA ASP A 159 -10.43 -12.69 0.95
C ASP A 159 -11.84 -12.14 0.71
N PRO A 160 -12.23 -11.88 -0.55
CA PRO A 160 -13.52 -11.29 -0.85
C PRO A 160 -14.69 -12.26 -0.63
N VAL A 161 -14.44 -13.57 -0.53
CA VAL A 161 -15.46 -14.59 -0.31
C VAL A 161 -15.80 -14.69 1.18
N ARG A 162 -14.76 -14.67 2.04
CA ARG A 162 -14.93 -14.77 3.50
C ARG A 162 -15.12 -13.43 4.19
N GLY A 163 -14.86 -12.33 3.48
CA GLY A 163 -14.88 -10.99 4.06
C GLY A 163 -13.75 -10.75 5.06
N GLU A 164 -12.62 -11.40 4.87
CA GLU A 164 -11.44 -11.29 5.71
C GLU A 164 -10.39 -10.35 5.10
N GLU A 165 -9.62 -9.67 5.95
CA GLU A 165 -8.48 -8.88 5.50
C GLU A 165 -7.30 -8.97 6.46
N ALA A 166 -6.09 -8.82 5.93
CA ALA A 166 -4.86 -8.76 6.72
C ALA A 166 -3.91 -7.71 6.14
N TRP A 167 -3.34 -6.92 7.03
CA TRP A 167 -2.41 -5.84 6.69
C TRP A 167 -1.01 -6.17 7.15
N PHE A 168 -0.04 -5.87 6.29
CA PHE A 168 1.37 -6.13 6.55
C PHE A 168 2.18 -4.90 6.15
N HIS A 169 3.30 -4.62 6.85
CA HIS A 169 4.15 -3.49 6.51
C HIS A 169 5.64 -3.80 6.62
N GLY A 170 6.44 -3.02 5.90
CA GLY A 170 7.89 -3.12 5.88
C GLY A 170 8.43 -4.40 5.28
N ALA A 171 9.74 -4.53 5.20
CA ALA A 171 10.43 -5.66 4.57
C ALA A 171 10.11 -7.03 5.20
N ASP A 172 9.82 -7.04 6.51
CA ASP A 172 9.55 -8.28 7.25
C ASP A 172 8.07 -8.69 7.24
N SER A 173 7.22 -7.96 6.53
CA SER A 173 5.77 -8.20 6.46
C SER A 173 5.16 -8.32 7.85
N ARG A 174 5.37 -7.31 8.71
CA ARG A 174 4.82 -7.28 10.07
C ARG A 174 3.33 -7.00 10.02
N GLY A 175 2.54 -7.79 10.71
CA GLY A 175 1.08 -7.60 10.85
C GLY A 175 0.69 -6.69 12.01
N GLU A 176 1.62 -6.40 12.92
CA GLU A 176 1.37 -5.63 14.14
C GLU A 176 1.73 -4.15 13.97
N GLY A 177 1.07 -3.29 14.73
CA GLY A 177 1.41 -1.86 14.79
C GLY A 177 0.91 -1.03 13.60
N LEU A 178 0.16 -1.60 12.66
CA LEU A 178 -0.50 -0.84 11.59
C LEU A 178 -1.86 -0.35 12.07
N ARG A 179 -2.19 0.91 11.77
CA ARG A 179 -3.49 1.53 12.01
C ARG A 179 -4.05 2.07 10.71
N THR A 180 -5.35 1.96 10.52
CA THR A 180 -6.05 2.49 9.34
C THR A 180 -7.05 3.56 9.79
N VAL A 181 -7.16 4.61 8.99
CA VAL A 181 -8.15 5.67 9.12
C VAL A 181 -8.96 5.71 7.83
N ALA A 182 -10.26 5.45 7.96
CA ALA A 182 -11.19 5.51 6.84
C ALA A 182 -11.82 6.90 6.74
N CYS A 183 -11.78 7.53 5.59
CA CYS A 183 -12.36 8.88 5.36
C CYS A 183 -13.31 8.91 4.15
#